data_30a87f5d14a0d88322632d7090c37784
#
_entry.id   30a87f5d14a0d88322632d7090c37784
#
_cell.length_a   1.000
_cell.length_b   1.000
_cell.length_c   1.000
_cell.angle_alpha   90.00
_cell.angle_beta   90.00
_cell.angle_gamma   90.00
#
_symmetry.space_group_name_H-M   'P 1'
#
loop_
_entity.id
_entity.type
_entity.pdbx_description
1 polymer ?
#
loop_
_entity_poly.entity_id
_entity_poly.type
_entity_poly.pdbx_seq_one_letter_code
_entity_poly.pdbx_strand_id
1 'polypeptide(L)'
;MLWLSTILCIFILFLVIICYVYKQKLENKERILSENQKCLQELTSAMDYLERQRHEYKNHISVLLAMVKVYSYPKDYESAAWKYIGYELPQSECSVNMFRAVGDSMVESALFLKFSQAGRQGVDICWEPPKQNIDVNINPSELNEVICCLIDNALDAAKPGDKLMVTMNQNIHRLTLSVKNKHNALEDDVLNSMFKKGFSTKTGPHKGIGLYNISKIVNKYNGDFSAKNEMIDGENFVAVNIVLRNK
;
A
#
# COMPACT_ATOMS: atom_id res chain seq x y z
N MET A 1 41.36 -61.83 -30.40
CA MET A 1 40.05 -61.36 -30.95
C MET A 1 39.05 -60.98 -29.85
N LEU A 2 38.86 -61.79 -28.81
CA LEU A 2 37.94 -61.50 -27.71
C LEU A 2 38.21 -60.16 -26.98
N TRP A 3 39.44 -59.77 -26.73
CA TRP A 3 39.81 -58.54 -26.07
C TRP A 3 39.48 -57.28 -26.88
N LEU A 4 39.57 -57.34 -28.19
CA LEU A 4 39.23 -56.19 -29.07
C LEU A 4 37.72 -55.92 -29.05
N SER A 5 36.88 -56.98 -29.01
CA SER A 5 35.42 -56.86 -28.91
C SER A 5 34.95 -56.31 -27.59
N THR A 6 35.59 -56.67 -26.48
CA THR A 6 35.24 -56.11 -25.14
C THR A 6 35.58 -54.64 -25.03
N ILE A 7 36.74 -54.20 -25.58
CA ILE A 7 37.12 -52.78 -25.59
C ILE A 7 36.14 -51.99 -26.44
N LEU A 8 35.71 -52.51 -27.59
CA LEU A 8 34.75 -51.87 -28.47
C LEU A 8 33.38 -51.72 -27.80
N CYS A 9 32.91 -52.74 -27.08
CA CYS A 9 31.66 -52.69 -26.32
C CYS A 9 31.69 -51.61 -25.23
N ILE A 10 32.78 -51.53 -24.48
CA ILE A 10 32.99 -50.52 -23.42
C ILE A 10 32.97 -49.10 -24.05
N PHE A 11 33.63 -48.91 -25.19
CA PHE A 11 33.65 -47.64 -25.90
C PHE A 11 32.29 -47.23 -26.37
N ILE A 12 31.51 -48.15 -26.94
CA ILE A 12 30.13 -47.88 -27.40
C ILE A 12 29.26 -47.51 -26.18
N LEU A 13 29.36 -48.23 -25.05
CA LEU A 13 28.62 -47.91 -23.82
C LEU A 13 28.95 -46.53 -23.32
N PHE A 14 30.22 -46.15 -23.35
CA PHE A 14 30.68 -44.80 -22.95
C PHE A 14 30.10 -43.71 -23.86
N LEU A 15 30.06 -43.92 -25.17
CA LEU A 15 29.43 -42.97 -26.08
C LEU A 15 27.92 -42.84 -25.84
N VAL A 16 27.23 -43.94 -25.55
CA VAL A 16 25.79 -43.91 -25.22
C VAL A 16 25.54 -43.10 -23.95
N ILE A 17 26.35 -43.28 -22.93
CA ILE A 17 26.24 -42.50 -21.68
C ILE A 17 26.47 -41.02 -21.94
N ILE A 18 27.48 -40.66 -22.71
CA ILE A 18 27.75 -39.26 -23.10
C ILE A 18 26.55 -38.68 -23.86
N CYS A 19 26.03 -39.37 -24.85
CA CYS A 19 24.86 -38.93 -25.61
C CYS A 19 23.63 -38.74 -24.71
N TYR A 20 23.41 -39.65 -23.74
CA TYR A 20 22.31 -39.55 -22.79
C TYR A 20 22.44 -38.33 -21.89
N VAL A 21 23.63 -38.10 -21.31
CA VAL A 21 23.90 -36.91 -20.46
C VAL A 21 23.76 -35.60 -21.25
N TYR A 22 24.21 -35.60 -22.50
CA TYR A 22 24.08 -34.43 -23.36
C TYR A 22 22.62 -34.13 -23.71
N LYS A 23 21.83 -35.17 -23.99
CA LYS A 23 20.40 -35.05 -24.23
C LYS A 23 19.66 -34.47 -23.02
N GLN A 24 19.91 -34.99 -21.83
CA GLN A 24 19.32 -34.45 -20.59
C GLN A 24 19.70 -32.97 -20.35
N LYS A 25 20.94 -32.61 -20.66
CA LYS A 25 21.41 -31.22 -20.52
C LYS A 25 20.72 -30.29 -21.52
N LEU A 26 20.40 -30.77 -22.70
CA LEU A 26 19.66 -30.03 -23.72
C LEU A 26 18.20 -29.81 -23.31
N GLU A 27 17.52 -30.90 -22.93
CA GLU A 27 16.13 -30.83 -22.44
C GLU A 27 15.96 -29.89 -21.25
N ASN A 28 16.92 -29.89 -20.32
CA ASN A 28 16.92 -28.97 -19.18
C ASN A 28 17.10 -27.50 -19.61
N LYS A 29 17.94 -27.23 -20.59
CA LYS A 29 18.10 -25.86 -21.15
C LYS A 29 16.84 -25.39 -21.85
N GLU A 30 16.20 -26.23 -22.65
CA GLU A 30 14.96 -25.89 -23.33
C GLU A 30 13.83 -25.61 -22.32
N ARG A 31 13.74 -26.38 -21.23
CA ARG A 31 12.79 -26.15 -20.16
C ARG A 31 13.01 -24.79 -19.49
N ILE A 32 14.24 -24.49 -19.09
CA ILE A 32 14.59 -23.19 -18.47
C ILE A 32 14.27 -22.04 -19.43
N LEU A 33 14.56 -22.20 -20.71
CA LEU A 33 14.27 -21.19 -21.72
C LEU A 33 12.75 -20.93 -21.85
N SER A 34 11.95 -22.00 -21.87
CA SER A 34 10.49 -21.89 -21.94
C SER A 34 9.88 -21.26 -20.69
N GLU A 35 10.40 -21.57 -19.50
CA GLU A 35 9.99 -20.95 -18.23
C GLU A 35 10.33 -19.45 -18.22
N ASN A 36 11.53 -19.08 -18.68
CA ASN A 36 11.93 -17.68 -18.79
C ASN A 36 11.08 -16.89 -19.80
N GLN A 37 10.72 -17.50 -20.93
CA GLN A 37 9.83 -16.90 -21.92
C GLN A 37 8.42 -16.63 -21.36
N LYS A 38 7.87 -17.56 -20.58
CA LYS A 38 6.57 -17.36 -19.89
C LYS A 38 6.67 -16.22 -18.89
N CYS A 39 7.71 -16.19 -18.07
CA CYS A 39 7.93 -15.12 -17.09
C CYS A 39 8.03 -13.74 -17.78
N LEU A 40 8.73 -13.64 -18.90
CA LEU A 40 8.82 -12.42 -19.69
C LEU A 40 7.45 -11.99 -20.25
N GLN A 41 6.64 -12.93 -20.73
CA GLN A 41 5.29 -12.63 -21.21
C GLN A 41 4.38 -12.11 -20.11
N GLU A 42 4.43 -12.73 -18.91
CA GLU A 42 3.68 -12.27 -17.75
C GLU A 42 4.11 -10.88 -17.30
N LEU A 43 5.42 -10.62 -17.28
CA LEU A 43 5.97 -9.31 -16.95
C LEU A 43 5.52 -8.24 -17.96
N THR A 44 5.58 -8.54 -19.25
CA THR A 44 5.13 -7.63 -20.32
C THR A 44 3.64 -7.32 -20.16
N SER A 45 2.82 -8.33 -19.91
CA SER A 45 1.38 -8.15 -19.69
C SER A 45 1.08 -7.28 -18.47
N ALA A 46 1.85 -7.45 -17.38
CA ALA A 46 1.74 -6.62 -16.18
C ALA A 46 2.16 -5.16 -16.46
N MET A 47 3.21 -4.96 -17.24
CA MET A 47 3.63 -3.61 -17.66
C MET A 47 2.56 -2.93 -18.51
N ASP A 48 1.98 -3.61 -19.50
CA ASP A 48 0.91 -3.08 -20.34
C ASP A 48 -0.36 -2.75 -19.53
N TYR A 49 -0.67 -3.55 -18.50
CA TYR A 49 -1.75 -3.25 -17.56
C TYR A 49 -1.48 -1.97 -16.77
N LEU A 50 -0.29 -1.83 -16.20
CA LEU A 50 0.11 -0.64 -15.44
C LEU A 50 0.13 0.63 -16.32
N GLU A 51 0.53 0.49 -17.56
CA GLU A 51 0.55 1.61 -18.51
C GLU A 51 -0.87 2.09 -18.86
N ARG A 52 -1.81 1.16 -19.04
CA ARG A 52 -3.25 1.48 -19.21
C ARG A 52 -3.82 2.16 -17.99
N GLN A 53 -3.57 1.64 -16.79
CA GLN A 53 -3.98 2.26 -15.54
C GLN A 53 -3.44 3.68 -15.38
N ARG A 54 -2.16 3.90 -15.69
CA ARG A 54 -1.55 5.23 -15.68
C ARG A 54 -2.25 6.20 -16.64
N HIS A 55 -2.61 5.74 -17.84
CA HIS A 55 -3.35 6.53 -18.82
C HIS A 55 -4.76 6.89 -18.33
N GLU A 56 -5.47 5.95 -17.72
CA GLU A 56 -6.78 6.19 -17.13
C GLU A 56 -6.71 7.23 -16.00
N TYR A 57 -5.77 7.08 -15.06
CA TYR A 57 -5.57 8.08 -14.00
C TYR A 57 -5.25 9.47 -14.56
N LYS A 58 -4.39 9.56 -15.56
CA LYS A 58 -4.07 10.83 -16.21
C LYS A 58 -5.32 11.48 -16.83
N ASN A 59 -6.19 10.68 -17.46
CA ASN A 59 -7.45 11.16 -18.03
C ASN A 59 -8.39 11.65 -16.92
N HIS A 60 -8.56 10.92 -15.83
CA HIS A 60 -9.37 11.34 -14.68
C HIS A 60 -8.88 12.66 -14.07
N ILE A 61 -7.58 12.79 -13.84
CA ILE A 61 -6.98 14.03 -13.35
C ILE A 61 -7.23 15.18 -14.33
N SER A 62 -7.10 14.94 -15.63
CA SER A 62 -7.32 15.97 -16.66
C SER A 62 -8.77 16.44 -16.68
N VAL A 63 -9.75 15.55 -16.50
CA VAL A 63 -11.17 15.89 -16.39
C VAL A 63 -11.44 16.72 -15.14
N LEU A 64 -10.90 16.33 -13.98
CA LEU A 64 -11.04 17.08 -12.75
C LEU A 64 -10.43 18.50 -12.86
N LEU A 65 -9.25 18.62 -13.46
CA LEU A 65 -8.62 19.92 -13.74
C LEU A 65 -9.44 20.77 -14.72
N ALA A 66 -10.07 20.16 -15.72
CA ALA A 66 -10.95 20.87 -16.63
C ALA A 66 -12.21 21.37 -15.90
N MET A 67 -12.78 20.57 -14.98
CA MET A 67 -13.92 21.00 -14.16
C MET A 67 -13.59 22.23 -13.32
N VAL A 68 -12.39 22.31 -12.73
CA VAL A 68 -11.91 23.50 -11.98
C VAL A 68 -11.92 24.76 -12.87
N LYS A 69 -11.62 24.63 -14.16
CA LYS A 69 -11.59 25.76 -15.10
C LYS A 69 -12.96 26.16 -15.61
N VAL A 70 -13.90 25.22 -15.76
CA VAL A 70 -15.22 25.42 -16.33
C VAL A 70 -16.20 25.98 -15.31
N TYR A 71 -16.15 25.49 -14.08
CA TYR A 71 -17.07 25.90 -13.04
C TYR A 71 -16.55 27.13 -12.30
N SER A 72 -17.29 28.24 -12.38
CA SER A 72 -16.94 29.51 -11.76
C SER A 72 -17.23 29.58 -10.27
N TYR A 73 -18.06 28.67 -9.75
CA TYR A 73 -18.46 28.62 -8.35
C TYR A 73 -17.94 27.36 -7.68
N PRO A 74 -17.29 27.47 -6.51
CA PRO A 74 -16.71 26.33 -5.79
C PRO A 74 -17.70 25.20 -5.49
N LYS A 75 -18.95 25.53 -5.17
CA LYS A 75 -20.02 24.54 -4.89
C LYS A 75 -20.38 23.70 -6.12
N ASP A 76 -20.44 24.32 -7.29
CA ASP A 76 -20.79 23.62 -8.54
C ASP A 76 -19.66 22.67 -8.97
N TYR A 77 -18.42 23.11 -8.81
CA TYR A 77 -17.24 22.29 -9.06
C TYR A 77 -17.19 21.06 -8.12
N GLU A 78 -17.39 21.31 -6.82
CA GLU A 78 -17.38 20.27 -5.81
C GLU A 78 -18.42 19.19 -6.11
N SER A 79 -19.66 19.60 -6.37
CA SER A 79 -20.75 18.70 -6.74
C SER A 79 -20.45 17.88 -8.00
N ALA A 80 -19.94 18.53 -9.06
CA ALA A 80 -19.61 17.90 -10.34
C ALA A 80 -18.42 16.92 -10.20
N ALA A 81 -17.40 17.27 -9.43
CA ALA A 81 -16.24 16.42 -9.19
C ALA A 81 -16.63 15.15 -8.41
N TRP A 82 -17.45 15.28 -7.37
CA TRP A 82 -17.93 14.13 -6.60
C TRP A 82 -18.80 13.21 -7.45
N LYS A 83 -19.70 13.74 -8.24
CA LYS A 83 -20.52 12.96 -9.17
C LYS A 83 -19.65 12.21 -10.20
N TYR A 84 -18.61 12.85 -10.69
CA TYR A 84 -17.68 12.23 -11.64
C TYR A 84 -16.91 11.06 -11.04
N ILE A 85 -16.50 11.18 -9.77
CA ILE A 85 -15.76 10.13 -9.05
C ILE A 85 -16.70 9.00 -8.58
N GLY A 86 -18.02 9.17 -8.72
CA GLY A 86 -19.03 8.19 -8.26
C GLY A 86 -19.30 8.25 -6.75
N TYR A 87 -18.97 9.37 -6.12
CA TYR A 87 -19.23 9.60 -4.71
C TYR A 87 -20.45 10.51 -4.54
N GLU A 88 -21.34 10.12 -3.65
CA GLU A 88 -22.36 11.05 -3.15
C GLU A 88 -21.73 11.97 -2.09
N LEU A 89 -21.99 13.27 -2.23
CA LEU A 89 -21.56 14.24 -1.20
C LEU A 89 -22.17 13.86 0.15
N PRO A 90 -21.40 13.86 1.24
CA PRO A 90 -21.97 13.79 2.58
C PRO A 90 -22.91 14.96 2.76
N GLN A 91 -24.17 14.69 3.10
CA GLN A 91 -25.24 15.72 3.22
C GLN A 91 -25.05 16.69 4.40
N SER A 92 -23.99 16.56 5.21
CA SER A 92 -23.75 17.41 6.36
C SER A 92 -22.52 18.31 6.16
N GLU A 93 -22.74 19.62 6.17
CA GLU A 93 -21.64 20.64 6.23
C GLU A 93 -20.70 20.43 7.44
N CYS A 94 -21.13 19.70 8.44
CA CYS A 94 -20.36 19.36 9.64
C CYS A 94 -19.14 18.48 9.33
N SER A 95 -19.21 17.61 8.31
CA SER A 95 -18.15 16.66 8.01
C SER A 95 -16.92 17.31 7.33
N VAL A 96 -17.11 18.35 6.53
CA VAL A 96 -16.00 19.04 5.82
C VAL A 96 -15.19 19.91 6.78
N ASN A 97 -15.84 20.60 7.72
CA ASN A 97 -15.17 21.46 8.68
C ASN A 97 -14.23 20.71 9.64
N MET A 98 -14.46 19.41 9.87
CA MET A 98 -13.62 18.57 10.72
C MET A 98 -12.19 18.39 10.16
N PHE A 99 -12.00 18.54 8.86
CA PHE A 99 -10.70 18.35 8.22
C PHE A 99 -9.90 19.65 8.10
N ARG A 100 -10.57 20.82 8.07
CA ARG A 100 -9.91 22.15 7.95
C ARG A 100 -8.94 22.46 9.11
N ALA A 101 -9.05 21.77 10.23
CA ALA A 101 -8.11 21.88 11.35
C ALA A 101 -6.70 21.36 11.00
N VAL A 102 -6.54 20.63 9.91
CA VAL A 102 -5.24 20.10 9.45
C VAL A 102 -4.39 21.21 8.81
N GLY A 103 -5.03 22.15 8.07
CA GLY A 103 -4.37 23.30 7.46
C GLY A 103 -3.56 22.97 6.19
N ASP A 104 -3.68 21.75 5.67
CA ASP A 104 -3.10 21.32 4.38
C ASP A 104 -4.18 20.70 3.52
N SER A 105 -4.50 21.36 2.40
CA SER A 105 -5.62 20.98 1.52
C SER A 105 -5.46 19.60 0.89
N MET A 106 -4.23 19.12 0.65
CA MET A 106 -3.97 17.78 0.10
C MET A 106 -4.27 16.72 1.15
N VAL A 107 -3.80 16.91 2.38
CA VAL A 107 -4.06 16.01 3.50
C VAL A 107 -5.54 15.99 3.88
N GLU A 108 -6.19 17.15 3.93
CA GLU A 108 -7.64 17.29 4.18
C GLU A 108 -8.47 16.50 3.16
N SER A 109 -8.15 16.66 1.88
CA SER A 109 -8.83 15.94 0.78
C SER A 109 -8.62 14.43 0.88
N ALA A 110 -7.41 13.99 1.21
CA ALA A 110 -7.10 12.57 1.37
C ALA A 110 -7.84 11.95 2.57
N LEU A 111 -7.84 12.62 3.71
CA LEU A 111 -8.60 12.17 4.89
C LEU A 111 -10.09 12.07 4.58
N PHE A 112 -10.67 13.08 3.91
CA PHE A 112 -12.05 13.06 3.50
C PHE A 112 -12.38 11.85 2.60
N LEU A 113 -11.55 11.56 1.59
CA LEU A 113 -11.72 10.41 0.70
C LEU A 113 -11.65 9.09 1.47
N LYS A 114 -10.67 8.94 2.35
CA LYS A 114 -10.48 7.72 3.15
C LYS A 114 -11.61 7.50 4.15
N PHE A 115 -12.10 8.56 4.78
CA PHE A 115 -13.22 8.47 5.72
C PHE A 115 -14.54 8.17 5.00
N SER A 116 -14.74 8.73 3.80
CA SER A 116 -15.87 8.37 2.95
C SER A 116 -15.80 6.90 2.51
N GLN A 117 -14.60 6.37 2.23
CA GLN A 117 -14.40 4.95 1.93
C GLN A 117 -14.75 4.06 3.13
N ALA A 118 -14.31 4.42 4.34
CA ALA A 118 -14.64 3.72 5.58
C ALA A 118 -16.15 3.63 5.80
N GLY A 119 -16.86 4.76 5.66
CA GLY A 119 -18.32 4.80 5.80
C GLY A 119 -19.04 3.86 4.83
N ARG A 120 -18.57 3.74 3.58
CA ARG A 120 -19.13 2.77 2.61
C ARG A 120 -18.84 1.32 2.99
N GLN A 121 -17.76 1.05 3.68
CA GLN A 121 -17.42 -0.27 4.22
C GLN A 121 -18.15 -0.58 5.53
N GLY A 122 -18.96 0.37 6.04
CA GLY A 122 -19.65 0.24 7.32
C GLY A 122 -18.71 0.32 8.53
N VAL A 123 -17.56 0.99 8.39
CA VAL A 123 -16.58 1.19 9.46
C VAL A 123 -16.74 2.61 10.02
N ASP A 124 -16.95 2.71 11.34
CA ASP A 124 -17.08 3.97 12.04
C ASP A 124 -15.73 4.59 12.34
N ILE A 125 -15.52 5.86 11.96
CA ILE A 125 -14.28 6.57 12.27
C ILE A 125 -14.45 7.53 13.44
N CYS A 126 -13.62 7.33 14.47
CA CYS A 126 -13.40 8.30 15.53
C CYS A 126 -12.18 9.16 15.15
N TRP A 127 -12.44 10.39 14.70
CA TRP A 127 -11.41 11.32 14.28
C TRP A 127 -11.08 12.34 15.36
N GLU A 128 -9.81 12.44 15.72
CA GLU A 128 -9.27 13.49 16.59
C GLU A 128 -8.32 14.38 15.77
N PRO A 129 -8.77 15.56 15.31
CA PRO A 129 -7.96 16.48 14.53
C PRO A 129 -6.85 17.11 15.36
N PRO A 130 -5.78 17.60 14.71
CA PRO A 130 -4.75 18.37 15.41
C PRO A 130 -5.35 19.69 15.93
N LYS A 131 -4.87 20.13 17.10
CA LYS A 131 -5.32 21.39 17.71
C LYS A 131 -4.76 22.63 17.03
N GLN A 132 -3.78 22.48 16.17
CA GLN A 132 -3.15 23.52 15.36
C GLN A 132 -2.78 22.96 14.00
N ASN A 133 -2.63 23.82 13.02
CA ASN A 133 -2.26 23.43 11.66
C ASN A 133 -0.97 22.60 11.65
N ILE A 134 -0.89 21.65 10.72
CA ILE A 134 0.33 20.86 10.55
C ILE A 134 1.47 21.77 10.11
N ASP A 135 2.57 21.69 10.84
CA ASP A 135 3.83 22.36 10.53
C ASP A 135 4.96 21.36 10.72
N VAL A 136 5.25 20.61 9.67
CA VAL A 136 6.34 19.61 9.63
C VAL A 136 7.11 19.75 8.32
N ASN A 137 8.42 19.58 8.42
CA ASN A 137 9.31 19.65 7.26
C ASN A 137 9.32 18.30 6.49
N ILE A 138 8.17 17.93 5.94
CA ILE A 138 7.99 16.75 5.09
C ILE A 138 7.36 17.19 3.77
N ASN A 139 7.70 16.51 2.67
CA ASN A 139 7.02 16.74 1.40
C ASN A 139 5.52 16.39 1.55
N PRO A 140 4.57 17.29 1.18
CA PRO A 140 3.14 17.04 1.33
C PRO A 140 2.66 15.74 0.67
N SER A 141 3.20 15.37 -0.48
CA SER A 141 2.85 14.11 -1.15
C SER A 141 3.29 12.88 -0.35
N GLU A 142 4.48 12.94 0.28
CA GLU A 142 4.97 11.84 1.12
C GLU A 142 4.19 11.75 2.44
N LEU A 143 3.78 12.89 3.03
CA LEU A 143 2.89 12.89 4.18
C LEU A 143 1.54 12.27 3.85
N ASN A 144 0.99 12.64 2.69
CA ASN A 144 -0.25 12.07 2.18
C ASN A 144 -0.14 10.55 1.97
N GLU A 145 0.98 10.07 1.40
CA GLU A 145 1.24 8.64 1.23
C GLU A 145 1.24 7.90 2.58
N VAL A 146 1.91 8.48 3.59
CA VAL A 146 1.94 7.92 4.96
C VAL A 146 0.52 7.81 5.53
N ILE A 147 -0.27 8.87 5.47
CA ILE A 147 -1.63 8.92 6.02
C ILE A 147 -2.54 7.92 5.30
N CYS A 148 -2.58 7.95 3.97
CA CYS A 148 -3.41 7.06 3.17
C CYS A 148 -3.07 5.59 3.42
N CYS A 149 -1.80 5.24 3.41
CA CYS A 149 -1.38 3.86 3.59
C CYS A 149 -1.68 3.32 5.01
N LEU A 150 -1.58 4.15 6.06
CA LEU A 150 -1.97 3.74 7.42
C LEU A 150 -3.46 3.47 7.52
N ILE A 151 -4.29 4.36 6.97
CA ILE A 151 -5.74 4.21 7.00
C ILE A 151 -6.16 3.01 6.14
N ASP A 152 -5.59 2.83 4.94
CA ASP A 152 -5.87 1.67 4.08
C ASP A 152 -5.53 0.35 4.78
N ASN A 153 -4.37 0.30 5.45
CA ASN A 153 -3.96 -0.91 6.18
C ASN A 153 -4.94 -1.26 7.31
N ALA A 154 -5.45 -0.25 8.00
CA ALA A 154 -6.44 -0.43 9.06
C ALA A 154 -7.82 -0.81 8.50
N LEU A 155 -8.28 -0.18 7.41
CA LEU A 155 -9.53 -0.51 6.72
C LEU A 155 -9.53 -1.92 6.14
N ASP A 156 -8.41 -2.36 5.60
CA ASP A 156 -8.24 -3.72 5.09
C ASP A 156 -8.38 -4.81 6.16
N ALA A 157 -8.13 -4.47 7.43
CA ALA A 157 -8.27 -5.39 8.55
C ALA A 157 -9.65 -5.26 9.25
N ALA A 158 -10.37 -4.17 9.02
CA ALA A 158 -11.64 -3.87 9.66
C ALA A 158 -12.81 -4.64 9.01
N LYS A 159 -13.85 -4.85 9.80
CA LYS A 159 -15.14 -5.43 9.37
C LYS A 159 -16.25 -4.38 9.51
N PRO A 160 -17.37 -4.53 8.76
CA PRO A 160 -18.54 -3.70 8.99
C PRO A 160 -18.96 -3.69 10.47
N GLY A 161 -19.17 -2.51 11.05
CA GLY A 161 -19.48 -2.29 12.47
C GLY A 161 -18.23 -2.10 13.36
N ASP A 162 -17.02 -2.28 12.84
CA ASP A 162 -15.81 -1.97 13.60
C ASP A 162 -15.57 -0.46 13.69
N LYS A 163 -14.81 -0.06 14.74
CA LYS A 163 -14.35 1.31 14.94
C LYS A 163 -12.88 1.46 14.54
N LEU A 164 -12.59 2.51 13.80
CA LEU A 164 -11.26 2.97 13.46
C LEU A 164 -10.99 4.30 14.16
N MET A 165 -9.95 4.37 14.98
CA MET A 165 -9.55 5.61 15.65
C MET A 165 -8.38 6.22 14.90
N VAL A 166 -8.52 7.46 14.44
CA VAL A 166 -7.47 8.22 13.77
C VAL A 166 -7.23 9.49 14.58
N THR A 167 -6.02 9.63 15.10
CA THR A 167 -5.62 10.79 15.91
C THR A 167 -4.43 11.46 15.25
N MET A 168 -4.49 12.76 15.09
CA MET A 168 -3.38 13.57 14.62
C MET A 168 -3.10 14.68 15.63
N ASN A 169 -1.85 14.77 16.09
CA ASN A 169 -1.46 15.77 17.08
C ASN A 169 -0.18 16.47 16.62
N GLN A 170 -0.28 17.79 16.44
CA GLN A 170 0.85 18.66 16.11
C GLN A 170 1.25 19.46 17.37
N ASN A 171 2.55 19.46 17.66
CA ASN A 171 3.14 20.41 18.59
C ASN A 171 4.38 21.07 17.95
N ILE A 172 5.05 21.98 18.67
CA ILE A 172 6.18 22.75 18.16
C ILE A 172 7.31 21.87 17.62
N HIS A 173 7.48 20.65 18.15
CA HIS A 173 8.61 19.78 17.85
C HIS A 173 8.27 18.60 16.95
N ARG A 174 6.99 18.21 16.84
CA ARG A 174 6.62 16.98 16.14
C ARG A 174 5.15 16.91 15.74
N LEU A 175 4.90 16.19 14.65
CA LEU A 175 3.60 15.65 14.30
C LEU A 175 3.54 14.19 14.72
N THR A 176 2.51 13.81 15.44
CA THR A 176 2.20 12.44 15.79
C THR A 176 0.91 12.03 15.07
N LEU A 177 0.96 10.93 14.33
CA LEU A 177 -0.18 10.29 13.69
C LEU A 177 -0.37 8.91 14.31
N SER A 178 -1.57 8.62 14.79
CA SER A 178 -1.94 7.31 15.35
C SER A 178 -3.18 6.78 14.64
N VAL A 179 -3.11 5.55 14.14
CA VAL A 179 -4.24 4.84 13.57
C VAL A 179 -4.41 3.55 14.35
N LYS A 180 -5.62 3.34 14.91
CA LYS A 180 -5.93 2.17 15.73
C LYS A 180 -7.17 1.49 15.17
N ASN A 181 -7.08 0.20 14.91
CA ASN A 181 -8.20 -0.62 14.49
C ASN A 181 -8.42 -1.80 15.45
N LYS A 182 -9.68 -2.20 15.63
CA LYS A 182 -10.02 -3.38 16.39
C LYS A 182 -9.37 -4.61 15.76
N HIS A 183 -8.67 -5.40 16.54
CA HIS A 183 -8.00 -6.62 16.11
C HIS A 183 -7.74 -7.53 17.32
N ASN A 184 -7.63 -8.82 17.10
CA ASN A 184 -7.10 -9.72 18.13
C ASN A 184 -5.66 -9.29 18.47
N ALA A 185 -5.24 -9.53 19.73
CA ALA A 185 -3.88 -9.24 20.12
C ALA A 185 -2.88 -9.95 19.21
N LEU A 186 -1.93 -9.20 18.69
CA LEU A 186 -0.83 -9.72 17.87
C LEU A 186 0.36 -10.05 18.76
N GLU A 187 1.10 -11.09 18.40
CA GLU A 187 2.37 -11.42 19.06
C GLU A 187 3.42 -10.32 18.81
N ASP A 188 4.32 -10.12 19.76
CA ASP A 188 5.35 -9.08 19.68
C ASP A 188 6.24 -9.22 18.44
N ASP A 189 6.55 -10.44 18.03
CA ASP A 189 7.32 -10.73 16.81
C ASP A 189 6.60 -10.27 15.54
N VAL A 190 5.27 -10.37 15.51
CA VAL A 190 4.42 -9.87 14.42
C VAL A 190 4.46 -8.34 14.39
N LEU A 191 4.21 -7.69 15.53
CA LEU A 191 4.23 -6.23 15.68
C LEU A 191 5.59 -5.64 15.26
N ASN A 192 6.70 -6.23 15.70
CA ASN A 192 8.06 -5.82 15.36
C ASN A 192 8.43 -6.07 13.89
N SER A 193 7.70 -6.97 13.22
CA SER A 193 7.96 -7.33 11.83
C SER A 193 7.08 -6.59 10.82
N MET A 194 6.02 -5.90 11.26
CA MET A 194 5.05 -5.23 10.38
C MET A 194 5.68 -4.24 9.38
N PHE A 195 6.80 -3.63 9.75
CA PHE A 195 7.51 -2.65 8.92
C PHE A 195 8.65 -3.25 8.09
N LYS A 196 8.90 -4.57 8.18
CA LYS A 196 9.92 -5.24 7.37
C LYS A 196 9.43 -5.48 5.95
N LYS A 197 10.37 -5.40 4.98
CA LYS A 197 10.06 -5.63 3.57
C LYS A 197 9.48 -7.04 3.35
N GLY A 198 8.32 -7.10 2.69
CA GLY A 198 7.66 -8.36 2.33
C GLY A 198 6.90 -9.02 3.47
N PHE A 199 6.88 -8.45 4.68
CA PHE A 199 6.06 -8.97 5.77
C PHE A 199 4.59 -8.64 5.55
N SER A 200 3.75 -9.66 5.54
CA SER A 200 2.29 -9.52 5.44
C SER A 200 1.61 -10.74 6.06
N THR A 201 0.59 -10.50 6.84
CA THR A 201 -0.33 -11.55 7.32
C THR A 201 -1.43 -11.88 6.30
N LYS A 202 -1.52 -11.10 5.21
CA LYS A 202 -2.51 -11.26 4.15
C LYS A 202 -1.94 -12.11 3.00
N THR A 203 -2.78 -12.84 2.26
CA THR A 203 -2.41 -13.62 1.07
C THR A 203 -2.67 -12.81 -0.22
N GLY A 204 -1.74 -12.78 -1.21
CA GLY A 204 -1.92 -12.17 -2.54
C GLY A 204 -0.71 -11.34 -3.03
N PRO A 205 -0.68 -10.91 -4.31
CA PRO A 205 0.38 -10.09 -4.88
C PRO A 205 0.38 -8.68 -4.25
N HIS A 206 1.56 -8.05 -4.18
CA HIS A 206 1.81 -6.70 -3.66
C HIS A 206 1.61 -6.49 -2.15
N LYS A 207 1.65 -7.55 -1.33
CA LYS A 207 1.48 -7.48 0.13
C LYS A 207 2.82 -7.30 0.85
N GLY A 208 2.79 -6.57 1.97
CA GLY A 208 3.97 -6.30 2.80
C GLY A 208 4.89 -5.18 2.28
N ILE A 209 4.41 -4.31 1.38
CA ILE A 209 5.18 -3.19 0.84
C ILE A 209 4.75 -1.86 1.48
N GLY A 210 3.47 -1.71 1.86
CA GLY A 210 2.91 -0.44 2.34
C GLY A 210 3.62 0.09 3.60
N LEU A 211 3.55 -0.63 4.70
CA LEU A 211 4.20 -0.22 5.96
C LEU A 211 5.73 -0.13 5.82
N TYR A 212 6.35 -0.96 4.98
CA TYR A 212 7.76 -0.85 4.66
C TYR A 212 8.09 0.47 3.93
N ASN A 213 7.28 0.92 2.97
CA ASN A 213 7.46 2.21 2.31
C ASN A 213 7.29 3.37 3.29
N ILE A 214 6.26 3.30 4.17
CA ILE A 214 6.10 4.27 5.26
C ILE A 214 7.36 4.35 6.10
N SER A 215 7.93 3.22 6.53
CA SER A 215 9.14 3.22 7.35
C SER A 215 10.31 3.92 6.66
N LYS A 216 10.45 3.79 5.34
CA LYS A 216 11.46 4.53 4.58
C LYS A 216 11.22 6.03 4.56
N ILE A 217 9.97 6.45 4.33
CA ILE A 217 9.59 7.87 4.35
C ILE A 217 9.87 8.44 5.73
N VAL A 218 9.39 7.79 6.79
CA VAL A 218 9.57 8.24 8.17
C VAL A 218 11.05 8.36 8.54
N ASN A 219 11.87 7.36 8.21
CA ASN A 219 13.32 7.37 8.43
C ASN A 219 14.03 8.51 7.66
N LYS A 220 13.61 8.81 6.43
CA LYS A 220 14.12 9.95 5.63
C LYS A 220 13.98 11.28 6.37
N TYR A 221 12.92 11.42 7.18
CA TYR A 221 12.63 12.61 7.97
C TYR A 221 13.03 12.48 9.45
N ASN A 222 13.90 11.52 9.80
CA ASN A 222 14.37 11.24 11.16
C ASN A 222 13.20 11.05 12.15
N GLY A 223 12.12 10.47 11.67
CA GLY A 223 10.94 10.14 12.47
C GLY A 223 11.04 8.76 13.11
N ASP A 224 10.04 8.43 13.89
CA ASP A 224 9.90 7.14 14.56
C ASP A 224 8.57 6.48 14.14
N PHE A 225 8.53 5.16 14.16
CA PHE A 225 7.31 4.37 13.94
C PHE A 225 7.25 3.19 14.92
N SER A 226 6.04 2.82 15.31
CA SER A 226 5.80 1.68 16.19
C SER A 226 4.43 1.08 15.96
N ALA A 227 4.29 -0.21 16.27
CA ALA A 227 3.01 -0.90 16.36
C ALA A 227 2.90 -1.57 17.73
N LYS A 228 1.70 -1.54 18.35
CA LYS A 228 1.45 -2.15 19.66
C LYS A 228 -0.01 -2.55 19.82
N ASN A 229 -0.26 -3.50 20.71
CA ASN A 229 -1.60 -3.77 21.20
C ASN A 229 -2.01 -2.75 22.26
N GLU A 230 -3.24 -2.27 22.20
CA GLU A 230 -3.83 -1.40 23.22
C GLU A 230 -5.21 -1.91 23.61
N MET A 231 -5.49 -1.98 24.90
CA MET A 231 -6.84 -2.28 25.42
C MET A 231 -7.63 -1.00 25.55
N ILE A 232 -8.78 -0.89 24.87
CA ILE A 232 -9.70 0.25 24.91
C ILE A 232 -11.11 -0.32 25.13
N ASP A 233 -11.76 0.13 26.19
CA ASP A 233 -13.13 -0.31 26.56
C ASP A 233 -13.30 -1.83 26.62
N GLY A 234 -12.26 -2.57 27.03
CA GLY A 234 -12.29 -4.04 27.13
C GLY A 234 -12.06 -4.78 25.80
N GLU A 235 -11.81 -4.07 24.71
CA GLU A 235 -11.48 -4.64 23.41
C GLU A 235 -10.02 -4.36 23.04
N ASN A 236 -9.39 -5.29 22.32
CA ASN A 236 -8.01 -5.09 21.85
C ASN A 236 -7.99 -4.34 20.51
N PHE A 237 -7.13 -3.34 20.45
CA PHE A 237 -6.81 -2.58 19.25
C PHE A 237 -5.33 -2.76 18.90
N VAL A 238 -5.04 -2.82 17.62
CA VAL A 238 -3.67 -2.67 17.12
C VAL A 238 -3.48 -1.20 16.74
N ALA A 239 -2.55 -0.53 17.42
CA ALA A 239 -2.20 0.86 17.22
C ALA A 239 -0.91 0.97 16.41
N VAL A 240 -0.96 1.64 15.26
CA VAL A 240 0.23 2.02 14.48
C VAL A 240 0.47 3.52 14.69
N ASN A 241 1.65 3.86 15.18
CA ASN A 241 2.03 5.22 15.51
C ASN A 241 3.21 5.67 14.67
N ILE A 242 3.11 6.89 14.14
CA ILE A 242 4.17 7.58 13.40
C ILE A 242 4.46 8.90 14.10
N VAL A 243 5.74 9.21 14.27
CA VAL A 243 6.22 10.49 14.80
C VAL A 243 7.15 11.12 13.78
N LEU A 244 6.80 12.28 13.26
CA LEU A 244 7.64 13.11 12.39
C LEU A 244 8.13 14.30 13.20
N ARG A 245 9.43 14.58 13.12
CA ARG A 245 10.05 15.64 13.93
C ARG A 245 10.24 16.88 13.08
N ASN A 246 9.96 18.06 13.68
CA ASN A 246 10.39 19.34 13.11
C ASN A 246 11.91 19.46 13.30
N LYS A 247 12.56 20.06 12.34
CA LYS A 247 13.99 20.40 12.46
C LYS A 247 14.23 21.57 13.38
#